data_dd9c3897ca777fb43a36b778c8ef9de7
#
_entry.id   dd9c3897ca777fb43a36b778c8ef9de7
#
_cell.length_a   1.000
_cell.length_b   1.000
_cell.length_c   1.000
_cell.angle_alpha   90.00
_cell.angle_beta   90.00
_cell.angle_gamma   90.00
#
_symmetry.space_group_name_H-M   'P 1'
#
loop_
_entity.id
_entity.type
_entity.pdbx_description
1 polymer ?
#
loop_
_entity_poly.entity_id
_entity_poly.type
_entity_poly.pdbx_seq_one_letter_code
_entity_poly.pdbx_strand_id
1 'polypeptide(L)'
;DHLASRGILGTSIMWFETGPDGRPKQPQQWREHAMSSVTSHDLPPTSSYLRGDHVELRDRLGLLTESVDEERENARRERETWLASLRQQGVLEADEDDPEQVTLAMHTLLTRTPSKVINATLTDAVGDPRTQNLPGTEDEYPNWRVPLSGPDGEPGYLEDLYSSDRVARMAKVLRG
;
A
#
# COMPACT_ATOMS: atom_id res chain seq x y z
N ASP A 1 -1.56 -22.46 -12.34
CA ASP A 1 -1.49 -23.87 -11.88
C ASP A 1 -0.07 -24.44 -11.97
N HIS A 2 0.71 -24.17 -13.04
CA HIS A 2 2.07 -24.71 -13.18
C HIS A 2 3.03 -24.27 -12.07
N LEU A 3 3.01 -23.00 -11.65
CA LEU A 3 3.86 -22.50 -10.54
C LEU A 3 3.43 -23.11 -9.20
N ALA A 4 2.14 -23.16 -8.93
CA ALA A 4 1.59 -23.72 -7.70
C ALA A 4 1.94 -25.22 -7.55
N SER A 5 1.90 -26.00 -8.63
CA SER A 5 2.29 -27.42 -8.62
C SER A 5 3.77 -27.64 -8.30
N ARG A 6 4.60 -26.61 -8.39
CA ARG A 6 6.02 -26.62 -8.05
C ARG A 6 6.31 -25.94 -6.70
N GLY A 7 5.27 -25.55 -5.96
CA GLY A 7 5.42 -24.83 -4.69
C GLY A 7 5.94 -23.39 -4.83
N ILE A 8 5.86 -22.80 -6.04
CA ILE A 8 6.29 -21.42 -6.29
C ILE A 8 5.11 -20.50 -6.00
N LEU A 9 5.31 -19.57 -5.06
CA LEU A 9 4.31 -18.57 -4.72
C LEU A 9 4.22 -17.49 -5.82
N GLY A 10 2.98 -17.04 -6.09
CA GLY A 10 2.75 -15.82 -6.84
C GLY A 10 2.81 -14.60 -5.93
N THR A 11 2.63 -13.42 -6.51
CA THR A 11 2.45 -12.15 -5.77
C THR A 11 1.02 -11.65 -5.93
N SER A 12 0.42 -11.18 -4.85
CA SER A 12 -0.86 -10.47 -4.82
C SER A 12 -0.66 -9.12 -4.16
N ILE A 13 -0.96 -8.05 -4.88
CA ILE A 13 -0.90 -6.67 -4.38
C ILE A 13 -2.33 -6.18 -4.19
N MET A 14 -2.64 -5.64 -3.02
CA MET A 14 -4.00 -5.27 -2.61
C MET A 14 -4.71 -4.40 -3.64
N TRP A 15 -4.04 -3.39 -4.17
CA TRP A 15 -4.60 -2.46 -5.16
C TRP A 15 -5.14 -3.14 -6.42
N PHE A 16 -4.63 -4.33 -6.77
CA PHE A 16 -5.03 -5.09 -7.95
C PHE A 16 -6.01 -6.22 -7.64
N GLU A 17 -6.31 -6.46 -6.37
CA GLU A 17 -7.23 -7.54 -5.98
C GLU A 17 -8.68 -7.05 -5.96
N THR A 18 -9.18 -6.71 -7.15
CA THR A 18 -10.56 -6.30 -7.40
C THR A 18 -11.33 -7.36 -8.18
N GLY A 19 -12.65 -7.38 -7.99
CA GLY A 19 -13.56 -8.22 -8.76
C GLY A 19 -13.89 -7.61 -10.13
N PRO A 20 -14.67 -8.33 -10.96
CA PRO A 20 -15.13 -7.84 -12.26
C PRO A 20 -15.98 -6.56 -12.19
N ASP A 21 -16.55 -6.28 -11.03
CA ASP A 21 -17.35 -5.10 -10.72
C ASP A 21 -16.50 -3.90 -10.24
N GLY A 22 -15.17 -4.04 -10.25
CA GLY A 22 -14.23 -3.03 -9.79
C GLY A 22 -14.14 -2.88 -8.26
N ARG A 23 -14.87 -3.70 -7.49
CA ARG A 23 -14.83 -3.65 -6.02
C ARG A 23 -13.70 -4.52 -5.47
N PRO A 24 -13.11 -4.13 -4.30
CA PRO A 24 -12.15 -4.97 -3.62
C PRO A 24 -12.68 -6.37 -3.33
N LYS A 25 -11.88 -7.38 -3.63
CA LYS A 25 -12.21 -8.77 -3.28
C LYS A 25 -12.26 -8.96 -1.78
N GLN A 26 -13.16 -9.82 -1.33
CA GLN A 26 -13.15 -10.27 0.05
C GLN A 26 -11.86 -11.04 0.35
N PRO A 27 -11.29 -10.94 1.58
CA PRO A 27 -10.02 -11.60 1.90
C PRO A 27 -10.00 -13.09 1.53
N GLN A 28 -11.09 -13.81 1.75
CA GLN A 28 -11.21 -15.24 1.47
C GLN A 28 -11.14 -15.61 -0.02
N GLN A 29 -11.29 -14.63 -0.91
CA GLN A 29 -11.24 -14.81 -2.35
C GLN A 29 -9.81 -14.68 -2.92
N TRP A 30 -8.85 -14.30 -2.06
CA TRP A 30 -7.46 -14.15 -2.48
C TRP A 30 -6.78 -15.49 -2.70
N ARG A 31 -5.70 -15.46 -3.44
CA ARG A 31 -4.93 -16.68 -3.74
C ARG A 31 -4.20 -17.19 -2.50
N GLU A 32 -4.36 -18.48 -2.19
CA GLU A 32 -3.62 -19.12 -1.12
C GLU A 32 -2.12 -19.19 -1.43
N HIS A 33 -1.75 -19.65 -2.64
CA HIS A 33 -0.34 -19.77 -3.05
C HIS A 33 0.23 -18.44 -3.53
N ALA A 34 0.27 -17.48 -2.63
CA ALA A 34 0.79 -16.14 -2.89
C ALA A 34 1.57 -15.58 -1.68
N MET A 35 2.48 -14.66 -1.98
CA MET A 35 2.93 -13.63 -1.06
C MET A 35 2.05 -12.39 -1.32
N SER A 36 1.37 -11.92 -0.30
CA SER A 36 0.48 -10.78 -0.40
C SER A 36 1.03 -9.57 0.35
N SER A 37 0.85 -8.39 -0.23
CA SER A 37 1.19 -7.10 0.37
C SER A 37 0.14 -6.04 0.01
N VAL A 38 0.11 -4.94 0.75
CA VAL A 38 -0.74 -3.79 0.39
C VAL A 38 -0.16 -3.10 -0.83
N THR A 39 1.12 -2.79 -0.80
CA THR A 39 1.84 -2.10 -1.87
C THR A 39 3.14 -2.83 -2.27
N SER A 40 3.89 -2.27 -3.20
CA SER A 40 5.21 -2.75 -3.63
C SER A 40 6.18 -1.58 -3.79
N HIS A 41 7.45 -1.87 -4.09
CA HIS A 41 8.46 -0.85 -4.36
C HIS A 41 8.18 -0.01 -5.62
N ASP A 42 7.37 -0.51 -6.56
CA ASP A 42 6.98 0.18 -7.81
C ASP A 42 5.70 1.01 -7.67
N LEU A 43 5.10 0.97 -6.49
CA LEU A 43 3.89 1.71 -6.15
C LEU A 43 4.19 2.69 -5.01
N PRO A 44 3.39 3.77 -4.89
CA PRO A 44 3.50 4.66 -3.74
C PRO A 44 3.27 3.91 -2.42
N PRO A 45 3.89 4.36 -1.33
CA PRO A 45 3.51 3.92 0.01
C PRO A 45 2.02 4.11 0.24
N THR A 46 1.42 3.24 1.07
CA THR A 46 -0.02 3.19 1.27
C THR A 46 -0.62 4.53 1.67
N SER A 47 -0.01 5.24 2.63
CA SER A 47 -0.49 6.54 3.08
C SER A 47 -0.45 7.62 1.97
N SER A 48 0.59 7.61 1.14
CA SER A 48 0.76 8.52 0.01
C SER A 48 -0.25 8.23 -1.10
N TYR A 49 -0.48 6.95 -1.40
CA TYR A 49 -1.49 6.52 -2.36
C TYR A 49 -2.90 6.99 -1.95
N LEU A 50 -3.26 6.78 -0.68
CA LEU A 50 -4.55 7.20 -0.12
C LEU A 50 -4.77 8.71 -0.15
N ARG A 51 -3.71 9.52 -0.05
CA ARG A 51 -3.79 10.99 -0.17
C ARG A 51 -3.81 11.48 -1.62
N GLY A 52 -3.49 10.62 -2.60
CA GLY A 52 -3.37 11.01 -3.99
C GLY A 52 -2.03 11.70 -4.33
N ASP A 53 -1.02 11.63 -3.45
CA ASP A 53 0.29 12.27 -3.65
C ASP A 53 0.99 11.80 -4.93
N HIS A 54 0.69 10.58 -5.37
CA HIS A 54 1.20 10.00 -6.60
C HIS A 54 0.69 10.73 -7.86
N VAL A 55 -0.52 11.29 -7.82
CA VAL A 55 -1.08 12.09 -8.93
C VAL A 55 -0.26 13.37 -9.09
N GLU A 56 -0.02 14.08 -7.98
CA GLU A 56 0.77 15.31 -7.98
C GLU A 56 2.23 15.08 -8.41
N LEU A 57 2.81 13.94 -7.99
CA LEU A 57 4.16 13.58 -8.40
C LEU A 57 4.23 13.32 -9.92
N ARG A 58 3.29 12.55 -10.45
CA ARG A 58 3.23 12.21 -11.88
C ARG A 58 2.91 13.44 -12.73
N ASP A 59 2.04 14.35 -12.26
CA ASP A 59 1.74 15.60 -12.93
C ASP A 59 3.01 16.46 -13.08
N ARG A 60 3.75 16.68 -11.99
CA ARG A 60 5.01 17.44 -12.02
C ARG A 60 6.06 16.91 -12.99
N LEU A 61 6.04 15.59 -13.22
CA LEU A 61 6.98 14.92 -14.12
C LEU A 61 6.43 14.71 -15.54
N GLY A 62 5.22 15.18 -15.83
CA GLY A 62 4.60 15.02 -17.14
C GLY A 62 4.28 13.57 -17.50
N LEU A 63 3.98 12.72 -16.51
CA LEU A 63 3.72 11.28 -16.68
C LEU A 63 2.24 10.92 -16.67
N LEU A 64 1.34 11.91 -16.56
CA LEU A 64 -0.10 11.65 -16.63
C LEU A 64 -0.52 11.41 -18.07
N THR A 65 -1.50 10.54 -18.26
CA THR A 65 -2.13 10.26 -19.56
C THR A 65 -3.47 10.96 -19.71
N GLU A 66 -4.14 11.20 -18.59
CA GLU A 66 -5.39 11.94 -18.49
C GLU A 66 -5.12 13.34 -17.88
N SER A 67 -6.14 14.18 -17.80
CA SER A 67 -6.01 15.46 -17.10
C SER A 67 -5.77 15.24 -15.60
N VAL A 68 -5.03 16.15 -14.98
CA VAL A 68 -4.74 16.06 -13.53
C VAL A 68 -6.02 16.02 -12.68
N ASP A 69 -7.09 16.70 -13.12
CA ASP A 69 -8.36 16.73 -12.40
C ASP A 69 -9.10 15.39 -12.51
N GLU A 70 -9.02 14.72 -13.66
CA GLU A 70 -9.56 13.36 -13.84
C GLU A 70 -8.81 12.34 -12.99
N GLU A 71 -7.48 12.43 -12.96
CA GLU A 71 -6.64 11.54 -12.14
C GLU A 71 -6.88 11.74 -10.64
N ARG A 72 -7.05 12.99 -10.18
CA ARG A 72 -7.44 13.30 -8.79
C ARG A 72 -8.81 12.72 -8.43
N GLU A 73 -9.77 12.84 -9.32
CA GLU A 73 -11.12 12.29 -9.12
C GLU A 73 -11.10 10.75 -9.11
N ASN A 74 -10.28 10.12 -9.95
CA ASN A 74 -10.08 8.68 -9.96
C ASN A 74 -9.47 8.21 -8.64
N ALA A 75 -8.39 8.86 -8.18
CA ALA A 75 -7.73 8.55 -6.91
C ALA A 75 -8.69 8.72 -5.70
N ARG A 76 -9.51 9.77 -5.71
CA ARG A 76 -10.53 10.00 -4.67
C ARG A 76 -11.57 8.88 -4.63
N ARG A 77 -12.11 8.48 -5.79
CA ARG A 77 -13.11 7.39 -5.88
C ARG A 77 -12.53 6.05 -5.44
N GLU A 78 -11.29 5.79 -5.82
CA GLU A 78 -10.60 4.57 -5.40
C GLU A 78 -10.38 4.54 -3.89
N ARG A 79 -9.92 5.66 -3.30
CA ARG A 79 -9.79 5.80 -1.85
C ARG A 79 -11.14 5.53 -1.15
N GLU A 80 -12.22 6.16 -1.59
CA GLU A 80 -13.56 5.96 -1.02
C GLU A 80 -14.02 4.51 -1.10
N THR A 81 -13.74 3.83 -2.22
CA THR A 81 -14.07 2.42 -2.41
C THR A 81 -13.32 1.54 -1.41
N TRP A 82 -12.03 1.79 -1.18
CA TRP A 82 -11.25 1.06 -0.19
C TRP A 82 -11.70 1.36 1.24
N LEU A 83 -11.95 2.61 1.61
CA LEU A 83 -12.47 2.97 2.94
C LEU A 83 -13.81 2.28 3.23
N ALA A 84 -14.73 2.29 2.26
CA ALA A 84 -16.01 1.60 2.39
C ALA A 84 -15.82 0.08 2.60
N SER A 85 -14.89 -0.54 1.87
CA SER A 85 -14.57 -1.95 2.02
C SER A 85 -14.00 -2.27 3.41
N LEU A 86 -13.05 -1.47 3.91
CA LEU A 86 -12.42 -1.64 5.22
C LEU A 86 -13.47 -1.52 6.37
N ARG A 87 -14.37 -0.55 6.26
CA ARG A 87 -15.48 -0.37 7.19
C ARG A 87 -16.46 -1.56 7.16
N GLN A 88 -16.83 -2.01 5.98
CA GLN A 88 -17.68 -3.20 5.79
C GLN A 88 -17.04 -4.46 6.40
N GLN A 89 -15.72 -4.59 6.33
CA GLN A 89 -14.96 -5.70 6.92
C GLN A 89 -14.76 -5.56 8.44
N GLY A 90 -15.18 -4.44 9.04
CA GLY A 90 -15.01 -4.17 10.46
C GLY A 90 -13.54 -4.06 10.91
N VAL A 91 -12.67 -3.54 10.03
CA VAL A 91 -11.26 -3.27 10.34
C VAL A 91 -10.96 -1.78 10.46
N LEU A 92 -11.92 -0.93 10.11
CA LEU A 92 -11.83 0.52 10.20
C LEU A 92 -13.14 1.06 10.81
N GLU A 93 -13.01 1.99 11.75
CA GLU A 93 -14.16 2.68 12.35
C GLU A 93 -14.89 3.56 11.32
N ALA A 94 -16.16 3.88 11.60
CA ALA A 94 -17.04 4.56 10.64
C ALA A 94 -16.52 5.93 10.20
N ASP A 95 -15.98 6.70 11.16
CA ASP A 95 -15.53 8.08 10.94
C ASP A 95 -13.99 8.20 10.87
N GLU A 96 -13.28 7.06 10.89
CA GLU A 96 -11.81 7.05 10.82
C GLU A 96 -11.34 7.23 9.39
N ASP A 97 -10.41 8.17 9.15
CA ASP A 97 -9.79 8.41 7.86
C ASP A 97 -8.31 8.82 7.95
N ASP A 98 -7.75 8.77 9.16
CA ASP A 98 -6.33 9.04 9.36
C ASP A 98 -5.47 8.06 8.55
N PRO A 99 -4.51 8.53 7.75
CA PRO A 99 -3.73 7.67 6.86
C PRO A 99 -2.97 6.56 7.56
N GLU A 100 -2.53 6.75 8.82
CA GLU A 100 -1.88 5.69 9.59
C GLU A 100 -2.87 4.60 9.98
N GLN A 101 -4.05 4.99 10.50
CA GLN A 101 -5.07 4.04 10.90
C GLN A 101 -5.60 3.27 9.70
N VAL A 102 -5.80 3.92 8.57
CA VAL A 102 -6.20 3.26 7.31
C VAL A 102 -5.11 2.30 6.84
N THR A 103 -3.83 2.67 6.90
CA THR A 103 -2.71 1.78 6.57
C THR A 103 -2.71 0.53 7.47
N LEU A 104 -2.89 0.69 8.78
CA LEU A 104 -2.99 -0.44 9.72
C LEU A 104 -4.23 -1.31 9.44
N ALA A 105 -5.38 -0.69 9.12
CA ALA A 105 -6.59 -1.41 8.74
C ALA A 105 -6.40 -2.24 7.46
N MET A 106 -5.72 -1.72 6.45
CA MET A 106 -5.37 -2.47 5.24
C MET A 106 -4.48 -3.67 5.55
N HIS A 107 -3.46 -3.50 6.38
CA HIS A 107 -2.63 -4.62 6.81
C HIS A 107 -3.40 -5.63 7.68
N THR A 108 -4.33 -5.17 8.52
CA THR A 108 -5.25 -6.05 9.26
C THR A 108 -6.14 -6.86 8.30
N LEU A 109 -6.65 -6.23 7.24
CA LEU A 109 -7.41 -6.96 6.22
C LEU A 109 -6.55 -8.01 5.51
N LEU A 110 -5.30 -7.66 5.21
CA LEU A 110 -4.33 -8.55 4.58
C LEU A 110 -4.09 -9.82 5.42
N THR A 111 -4.03 -9.72 6.76
CA THR A 111 -3.85 -10.90 7.64
C THR A 111 -5.03 -11.88 7.63
N ARG A 112 -6.19 -11.46 7.11
CA ARG A 112 -7.39 -12.32 6.96
C ARG A 112 -7.42 -13.11 5.66
N THR A 113 -6.43 -12.90 4.77
CA THR A 113 -6.33 -13.63 3.51
C THR A 113 -5.74 -15.03 3.73
N PRO A 114 -6.01 -16.00 2.84
CA PRO A 114 -5.41 -17.33 2.92
C PRO A 114 -3.96 -17.37 2.43
N SER A 115 -3.35 -16.25 2.07
CA SER A 115 -2.01 -16.17 1.48
C SER A 115 -0.94 -16.76 2.38
N LYS A 116 -0.04 -17.55 1.82
CA LYS A 116 1.02 -18.26 2.58
C LYS A 116 2.03 -17.31 3.23
N VAL A 117 2.25 -16.16 2.64
CA VAL A 117 3.17 -15.14 3.14
C VAL A 117 2.49 -13.78 3.08
N ILE A 118 2.64 -13.00 4.14
CA ILE A 118 2.21 -11.61 4.20
C ILE A 118 3.45 -10.75 4.35
N ASN A 119 3.53 -9.71 3.53
CA ASN A 119 4.63 -8.77 3.52
C ASN A 119 4.13 -7.35 3.77
N ALA A 120 4.82 -6.59 4.62
CA ALA A 120 4.65 -5.15 4.77
C ALA A 120 5.93 -4.44 4.36
N THR A 121 5.79 -3.30 3.70
CA THR A 121 6.95 -2.46 3.33
C THR A 121 7.45 -1.67 4.54
N LEU A 122 8.75 -1.40 4.59
CA LEU A 122 9.30 -0.53 5.62
C LEU A 122 8.74 0.89 5.51
N THR A 123 8.48 1.38 4.30
CA THR A 123 7.88 2.70 4.08
C THR A 123 6.52 2.83 4.76
N ASP A 124 5.66 1.80 4.68
CA ASP A 124 4.38 1.79 5.39
C ASP A 124 4.58 1.70 6.91
N ALA A 125 5.53 0.88 7.36
CA ALA A 125 5.79 0.68 8.78
C ALA A 125 6.30 1.96 9.48
N VAL A 126 7.11 2.76 8.79
CA VAL A 126 7.64 4.03 9.35
C VAL A 126 6.78 5.24 8.95
N GLY A 127 5.90 5.09 7.96
CA GLY A 127 5.06 6.18 7.45
C GLY A 127 5.76 7.10 6.45
N ASP A 128 6.85 6.64 5.80
CA ASP A 128 7.51 7.40 4.73
C ASP A 128 6.55 7.55 3.53
N PRO A 129 6.19 8.78 3.13
CA PRO A 129 5.27 8.99 2.02
C PRO A 129 5.93 8.88 0.64
N ARG A 130 7.26 8.76 0.57
CA ARG A 130 8.01 8.87 -0.67
C ARG A 130 8.12 7.52 -1.37
N THR A 131 7.82 7.54 -2.67
CA THR A 131 7.98 6.39 -3.55
C THR A 131 9.47 6.02 -3.69
N GLN A 132 9.80 4.74 -3.61
CA GLN A 132 11.19 4.26 -3.73
C GLN A 132 11.61 4.08 -5.19
N ASN A 133 10.67 3.64 -6.02
CA ASN A 133 10.85 3.52 -7.45
C ASN A 133 9.61 4.05 -8.18
N LEU A 134 9.83 4.88 -9.19
CA LEU A 134 8.75 5.44 -10.04
C LEU A 134 8.92 4.91 -11.47
N PRO A 135 8.18 3.86 -11.85
CA PRO A 135 8.24 3.31 -13.19
C PRO A 135 7.97 4.36 -14.27
N GLY A 136 8.77 4.30 -15.35
CA GLY A 136 8.69 5.25 -16.44
C GLY A 136 9.60 6.48 -16.28
N THR A 137 10.48 6.47 -15.26
CA THR A 137 11.52 7.50 -15.07
C THR A 137 12.91 6.87 -15.01
N GLU A 138 13.93 7.65 -15.37
CA GLU A 138 15.35 7.32 -15.19
C GLU A 138 16.01 8.32 -14.24
N ASP A 139 16.41 9.49 -14.74
CA ASP A 139 17.07 10.56 -13.97
C ASP A 139 16.09 11.59 -13.40
N GLU A 140 14.84 11.64 -13.91
CA GLU A 140 13.80 12.58 -13.49
C GLU A 140 13.34 12.36 -12.05
N TYR A 141 13.49 11.13 -11.55
CA TYR A 141 13.19 10.74 -10.18
C TYR A 141 14.38 9.96 -9.57
N PRO A 142 14.71 10.17 -8.28
CA PRO A 142 15.86 9.50 -7.65
C PRO A 142 15.57 8.04 -7.30
N ASN A 143 15.19 7.24 -8.30
CA ASN A 143 14.88 5.83 -8.15
C ASN A 143 15.96 5.09 -7.37
N TRP A 144 15.57 4.31 -6.34
CA TRP A 144 16.44 3.50 -5.48
C TRP A 144 17.49 4.32 -4.68
N ARG A 145 17.35 5.64 -4.65
CA ARG A 145 18.25 6.57 -3.96
C ARG A 145 17.56 7.42 -2.90
N VAL A 146 16.30 7.10 -2.60
CA VAL A 146 15.49 7.78 -1.58
C VAL A 146 15.80 7.12 -0.23
N PRO A 147 16.51 7.75 0.69
CA PRO A 147 16.75 7.19 2.03
C PRO A 147 15.43 7.11 2.80
N LEU A 148 15.27 6.09 3.63
CA LEU A 148 14.09 5.92 4.46
C LEU A 148 13.89 7.13 5.38
N SER A 149 12.63 7.57 5.56
CA SER A 149 12.27 8.64 6.49
C SER A 149 11.05 8.29 7.32
N GLY A 150 10.77 9.11 8.33
CA GLY A 150 9.46 9.17 8.97
C GLY A 150 8.42 9.94 8.12
N PRO A 151 7.21 10.13 8.67
CA PRO A 151 6.14 10.86 7.97
C PRO A 151 6.42 12.35 7.79
N ASP A 152 7.39 12.90 8.53
CA ASP A 152 7.87 14.27 8.49
C ASP A 152 8.97 14.52 7.44
N GLY A 153 9.47 13.44 6.80
CA GLY A 153 10.55 13.49 5.83
C GLY A 153 11.96 13.48 6.44
N GLU A 154 12.07 13.43 7.77
CA GLU A 154 13.37 13.34 8.45
C GLU A 154 13.98 11.94 8.26
N PRO A 155 15.28 11.82 7.97
CA PRO A 155 15.93 10.53 7.78
C PRO A 155 15.74 9.60 8.97
N GLY A 156 15.24 8.38 8.69
CA GLY A 156 15.09 7.31 9.67
C GLY A 156 16.28 6.37 9.64
N TYR A 157 16.92 6.17 10.78
CA TYR A 157 17.99 5.19 10.92
C TYR A 157 17.44 3.83 11.34
N LEU A 158 18.14 2.77 11.00
CA LEU A 158 17.69 1.41 11.29
C LEU A 158 17.52 1.18 12.80
N GLU A 159 18.38 1.80 13.60
CA GLU A 159 18.34 1.73 15.07
C GLU A 159 17.04 2.34 15.64
N ASP A 160 16.52 3.37 15.01
CA ASP A 160 15.29 4.05 15.45
C ASP A 160 14.05 3.17 15.21
N LEU A 161 14.10 2.26 14.25
CA LEU A 161 12.98 1.37 13.95
C LEU A 161 12.65 0.44 15.12
N TYR A 162 13.67 0.01 15.89
CA TYR A 162 13.47 -0.91 17.02
C TYR A 162 12.75 -0.25 18.20
N SER A 163 12.79 1.07 18.30
CA SER A 163 12.11 1.87 19.34
C SER A 163 10.86 2.60 18.83
N SER A 164 10.53 2.45 17.55
CA SER A 164 9.41 3.13 16.94
C SER A 164 8.06 2.49 17.32
N ASP A 165 7.20 3.27 17.96
CA ASP A 165 5.82 2.85 18.27
C ASP A 165 5.02 2.52 16.98
N ARG A 166 5.28 3.23 15.89
CA ARG A 166 4.63 3.01 14.60
C ARG A 166 4.99 1.63 14.05
N VAL A 167 6.28 1.29 14.04
CA VAL A 167 6.76 -0.04 13.64
C VAL A 167 6.21 -1.13 14.55
N ALA A 168 6.16 -0.88 15.86
CA ALA A 168 5.60 -1.82 16.83
C ALA A 168 4.10 -2.08 16.59
N ARG A 169 3.30 -1.03 16.26
CA ARG A 169 1.88 -1.19 15.89
C ARG A 169 1.72 -2.04 14.62
N MET A 170 2.51 -1.77 13.57
CA MET A 170 2.50 -2.58 12.35
C MET A 170 2.86 -4.04 12.64
N ALA A 171 3.93 -4.27 13.38
CA ALA A 171 4.35 -5.62 13.77
C ALA A 171 3.28 -6.37 14.60
N LYS A 172 2.55 -5.65 15.45
CA LYS A 172 1.42 -6.22 16.21
C LYS A 172 0.28 -6.65 15.28
N VAL A 173 -0.09 -5.81 14.31
CA VAL A 173 -1.12 -6.15 13.31
C VAL A 173 -0.74 -7.41 12.53
N LEU A 174 0.52 -7.53 12.10
CA LEU A 174 0.99 -8.66 11.29
C LEU A 174 1.09 -9.99 12.06
N ARG A 175 1.10 -9.95 13.38
CA ARG A 175 1.11 -11.17 14.22
C ARG A 175 -0.28 -11.75 14.48
N GLY A 176 -1.34 -10.97 14.28
CA GLY A 176 -2.74 -11.33 14.58
C GLY A 176 -3.11 -11.06 16.02
#